data_4333d45f57f7d152c12bbda65647dde5
#
_entry.id   4333d45f57f7d152c12bbda65647dde5
#
_cell.length_a   1.000
_cell.length_b   1.000
_cell.length_c   1.000
_cell.angle_alpha   90.00
_cell.angle_beta   90.00
_cell.angle_gamma   90.00
#
_symmetry.space_group_name_H-M   'P 1'
#
loop_
_entity.id
_entity.type
_entity.pdbx_description
1 polymer ?
#
loop_
_entity_poly.entity_id
_entity_poly.type
_entity_poly.pdbx_seq_one_letter_code
_entity_poly.pdbx_strand_id
1 'polypeptide(L)'
;DQFADRGEQDSITFTANKTGTFDYYCSVPGHKAAGMVGKLVVGTSAAAAVEGADIVRDPSDVPAPLEPREPQTVEVDLVAEEVLGQLADGTVMTYFTFNGTVPGPMIRARVGDTIVVNFRNEVSSQFPHSLDFHAATGPGGGAVFSNLAPGEETTFSFKALNPGLYVYHCATPSVAHHIAMGMYGLILIEPEEGLPEVDREFYVMQGELYTEEPFGTTGYVNFSHEKMLNEQPEYFVFNGAAGALTSDEHALRAELGDTIRIFFGVGGPNFISSFHVIGEIFDRVYDQGSITSNPLTDVQTTLVPAGGAAMIEFQTQVPGRYILVDHALSRAERGLMGYLYVEGEEQPEIFNGTLTHGSGH
;
A
#
# COMPACT_ATOMS: atom_id res chain seq x y z
N ASP A 1 32.32 16.66 -16.98
CA ASP A 1 31.87 15.92 -15.80
C ASP A 1 32.03 16.85 -14.60
N GLN A 2 30.98 16.97 -13.81
CA GLN A 2 30.98 17.67 -12.52
C GLN A 2 30.69 16.65 -11.42
N PHE A 3 31.31 16.82 -10.27
CA PHE A 3 31.14 15.90 -9.12
C PHE A 3 30.76 16.75 -7.91
N ALA A 4 29.66 16.41 -7.27
CA ALA A 4 29.27 16.92 -5.96
C ALA A 4 29.62 15.89 -4.89
N ASP A 5 30.24 16.32 -3.81
CA ASP A 5 30.46 15.49 -2.62
C ASP A 5 29.13 15.31 -1.86
N ARG A 6 29.10 14.35 -0.95
CA ARG A 6 27.89 14.03 -0.18
C ARG A 6 27.36 15.28 0.55
N GLY A 7 26.11 15.62 0.27
CA GLY A 7 25.45 16.82 0.84
C GLY A 7 25.73 18.12 0.10
N GLU A 8 26.50 18.07 -0.99
CA GLU A 8 26.71 19.22 -1.86
C GLU A 8 25.83 19.14 -3.11
N GLN A 9 25.45 20.28 -3.64
CA GLN A 9 24.77 20.42 -4.92
C GLN A 9 25.70 21.05 -5.92
N ASP A 10 25.72 20.52 -7.13
CA ASP A 10 26.39 21.14 -8.26
C ASP A 10 25.40 21.35 -9.41
N SER A 11 25.64 22.36 -10.24
CA SER A 11 24.77 22.70 -11.35
C SER A 11 25.56 22.84 -12.64
N ILE A 12 25.00 22.31 -13.71
CA ILE A 12 25.55 22.49 -15.07
C ILE A 12 24.51 23.25 -15.91
N THR A 13 24.97 24.29 -16.56
CA THR A 13 24.18 25.06 -17.53
C THR A 13 24.72 24.85 -18.92
N PHE A 14 23.85 24.46 -19.83
CA PHE A 14 24.21 24.32 -21.25
C PHE A 14 23.03 24.71 -22.15
N THR A 15 23.32 25.05 -23.39
CA THR A 15 22.29 25.34 -24.39
C THR A 15 22.01 24.09 -25.20
N ALA A 16 20.79 23.60 -25.14
CA ALA A 16 20.33 22.49 -25.96
C ALA A 16 20.02 23.02 -27.38
N ASN A 17 20.81 22.62 -28.36
CA ASN A 17 20.70 23.07 -29.75
C ASN A 17 20.19 21.99 -30.71
N LYS A 18 19.78 20.86 -30.20
CA LYS A 18 19.23 19.73 -30.95
C LYS A 18 18.03 19.16 -30.25
N THR A 19 16.93 19.01 -30.97
CA THR A 19 15.72 18.36 -30.45
C THR A 19 15.88 16.84 -30.41
N GLY A 20 15.29 16.19 -29.43
CA GLY A 20 15.32 14.72 -29.27
C GLY A 20 15.39 14.30 -27.82
N THR A 21 15.39 12.99 -27.59
CA THR A 21 15.62 12.39 -26.27
C THR A 21 17.09 11.97 -26.16
N PHE A 22 17.75 12.38 -25.10
CA PHE A 22 19.17 12.14 -24.84
C PHE A 22 19.31 11.44 -23.49
N ASP A 23 19.96 10.28 -23.49
CA ASP A 23 20.29 9.60 -22.25
C ASP A 23 21.45 10.31 -21.54
N TYR A 24 21.34 10.50 -20.24
CA TYR A 24 22.46 10.91 -19.40
C TYR A 24 22.68 9.91 -18.27
N TYR A 25 23.90 9.83 -17.77
CA TYR A 25 24.27 8.89 -16.71
C TYR A 25 25.48 9.39 -15.92
N CYS A 26 25.61 8.87 -14.70
CA CYS A 26 26.82 9.10 -13.91
C CYS A 26 28.01 8.39 -14.54
N SER A 27 29.11 9.13 -14.78
CA SER A 27 30.34 8.59 -15.39
C SER A 27 31.25 7.84 -14.41
N VAL A 28 30.93 7.85 -13.09
CA VAL A 28 31.68 7.07 -12.09
C VAL A 28 31.52 5.58 -12.40
N PRO A 29 32.62 4.80 -12.40
CA PRO A 29 32.57 3.37 -12.69
C PRO A 29 31.58 2.64 -11.75
N GLY A 30 30.68 1.86 -12.34
CA GLY A 30 29.64 1.12 -11.62
C GLY A 30 28.30 1.87 -11.45
N HIS A 31 28.30 3.21 -11.41
CA HIS A 31 27.07 3.98 -11.12
C HIS A 31 26.02 3.86 -12.23
N LYS A 32 26.45 3.82 -13.49
CA LYS A 32 25.51 3.56 -14.61
C LYS A 32 24.83 2.20 -14.48
N ALA A 33 25.58 1.18 -14.11
CA ALA A 33 25.05 -0.17 -13.88
C ALA A 33 24.16 -0.26 -12.65
N ALA A 34 24.38 0.63 -11.68
CA ALA A 34 23.55 0.78 -10.48
C ALA A 34 22.31 1.67 -10.69
N GLY A 35 21.97 2.02 -11.95
CA GLY A 35 20.75 2.75 -12.26
C GLY A 35 20.87 4.28 -12.23
N MET A 36 22.07 4.86 -12.03
CA MET A 36 22.25 6.32 -12.14
C MET A 36 22.22 6.79 -13.59
N VAL A 37 21.06 6.71 -14.18
CA VAL A 37 20.75 7.08 -15.58
C VAL A 37 19.48 7.94 -15.62
N GLY A 38 19.35 8.79 -16.63
CA GLY A 38 18.14 9.57 -16.86
C GLY A 38 18.00 9.98 -18.32
N LYS A 39 16.90 10.63 -18.67
CA LYS A 39 16.63 11.10 -20.03
C LYS A 39 16.37 12.60 -20.03
N LEU A 40 17.04 13.32 -20.93
CA LEU A 40 16.79 14.72 -21.23
C LEU A 40 16.01 14.81 -22.54
N VAL A 41 14.80 15.38 -22.50
CA VAL A 41 13.96 15.62 -23.67
C VAL A 41 14.07 17.08 -24.07
N VAL A 42 14.49 17.35 -25.32
CA VAL A 42 14.68 18.70 -25.86
C VAL A 42 13.77 18.95 -27.05
N GLY A 43 12.92 19.98 -26.95
CA GLY A 43 12.23 20.55 -28.11
C GLY A 43 10.97 19.85 -28.61
N THR A 44 10.42 18.91 -27.89
CA THR A 44 8.99 18.60 -27.97
C THR A 44 8.29 19.33 -26.83
N SER A 45 7.23 20.08 -27.11
CA SER A 45 6.34 20.45 -26.00
C SER A 45 6.00 19.16 -25.28
N ALA A 46 6.40 19.04 -24.03
CA ALA A 46 5.85 17.97 -23.21
C ALA A 46 4.35 18.04 -23.43
N ALA A 47 3.74 16.94 -23.89
CA ALA A 47 2.30 16.80 -23.74
C ALA A 47 2.05 17.18 -22.28
N ALA A 48 1.11 18.11 -22.04
CA ALA A 48 0.79 18.53 -20.68
C ALA A 48 0.75 17.28 -19.83
N ALA A 49 1.55 17.23 -18.78
CA ALA A 49 1.62 16.06 -17.93
C ALA A 49 0.19 15.75 -17.53
N VAL A 50 -0.27 14.53 -17.84
CA VAL A 50 -1.60 14.12 -17.41
C VAL A 50 -1.45 13.91 -15.90
N GLU A 51 -2.00 14.84 -15.12
CA GLU A 51 -1.98 14.73 -13.66
C GLU A 51 -3.10 13.77 -13.26
N GLY A 52 -2.76 12.72 -12.53
CA GLY A 52 -3.69 11.84 -11.83
C GLY A 52 -4.01 12.39 -10.44
N ALA A 53 -5.17 12.01 -9.92
CA ALA A 53 -5.48 12.24 -8.52
C ALA A 53 -4.48 11.49 -7.63
N ASP A 54 -4.20 12.03 -6.45
CA ASP A 54 -3.59 11.23 -5.40
C ASP A 54 -4.62 10.22 -4.91
N ILE A 55 -4.32 8.93 -5.12
CA ILE A 55 -5.18 7.80 -4.72
C ILE A 55 -4.64 7.10 -3.47
N VAL A 56 -3.50 7.54 -2.97
CA VAL A 56 -2.84 6.91 -1.84
C VAL A 56 -3.64 7.13 -0.56
N ARG A 57 -4.01 6.05 0.10
CA ARG A 57 -4.55 6.17 1.46
C ARG A 57 -3.43 6.43 2.44
N ASP A 58 -3.59 7.48 3.22
CA ASP A 58 -2.67 7.78 4.33
C ASP A 58 -2.59 6.56 5.28
N PRO A 59 -1.39 6.04 5.56
CA PRO A 59 -1.26 4.88 6.45
C PRO A 59 -1.71 5.16 7.89
N SER A 60 -1.82 6.41 8.31
CA SER A 60 -2.36 6.79 9.63
C SER A 60 -3.89 6.91 9.66
N ASP A 61 -4.56 6.82 8.50
CA ASP A 61 -6.04 6.85 8.42
C ASP A 61 -6.63 5.50 8.90
N VAL A 62 -6.55 5.30 10.21
CA VAL A 62 -7.03 4.13 10.93
C VAL A 62 -8.16 4.55 11.86
N PRO A 63 -9.33 3.88 11.86
CA PRO A 63 -10.39 4.15 12.82
C PRO A 63 -9.90 3.96 14.25
N ALA A 64 -10.28 4.87 15.14
CA ALA A 64 -9.87 4.83 16.54
C ALA A 64 -10.19 3.47 17.22
N PRO A 65 -9.36 3.04 18.19
CA PRO A 65 -9.65 1.86 19.01
C PRO A 65 -11.05 1.94 19.63
N LEU A 66 -11.71 0.78 19.70
CA LEU A 66 -13.06 0.73 20.23
C LEU A 66 -13.04 0.69 21.76
N GLU A 67 -13.82 1.59 22.37
CA GLU A 67 -14.08 1.51 23.81
C GLU A 67 -14.93 0.25 24.13
N PRO A 68 -14.77 -0.35 25.32
CA PRO A 68 -15.60 -1.45 25.76
C PRO A 68 -17.10 -1.08 25.69
N ARG A 69 -17.89 -1.86 24.97
CA ARG A 69 -19.32 -1.63 24.75
C ARG A 69 -20.06 -2.90 24.41
N GLU A 70 -21.37 -2.87 24.53
CA GLU A 70 -22.22 -3.94 24.00
C GLU A 70 -22.20 -3.96 22.46
N PRO A 71 -22.49 -5.12 21.84
CA PRO A 71 -22.65 -5.21 20.40
C PRO A 71 -23.70 -4.23 19.86
N GLN A 72 -23.38 -3.60 18.74
CA GLN A 72 -24.24 -2.59 18.11
C GLN A 72 -24.29 -2.75 16.59
N THR A 73 -25.08 -1.92 15.95
CA THR A 73 -25.06 -1.74 14.50
C THR A 73 -23.94 -0.77 14.13
N VAL A 74 -23.08 -1.17 13.19
CA VAL A 74 -22.02 -0.35 12.59
C VAL A 74 -22.38 -0.11 11.13
N GLU A 75 -22.64 1.14 10.80
CA GLU A 75 -22.91 1.57 9.42
C GLU A 75 -21.57 1.77 8.68
N VAL A 76 -21.49 1.25 7.46
CA VAL A 76 -20.33 1.34 6.59
C VAL A 76 -20.78 1.83 5.23
N ASP A 77 -20.32 3.00 4.83
CA ASP A 77 -20.63 3.60 3.54
C ASP A 77 -19.46 3.39 2.57
N LEU A 78 -19.67 2.63 1.50
CA LEU A 78 -18.68 2.37 0.47
C LEU A 78 -19.20 2.78 -0.91
N VAL A 79 -18.32 3.45 -1.64
CA VAL A 79 -18.59 3.92 -3.00
C VAL A 79 -17.56 3.30 -3.93
N ALA A 80 -18.02 2.53 -4.93
CA ALA A 80 -17.16 2.13 -6.03
C ALA A 80 -17.07 3.26 -7.03
N GLU A 81 -15.85 3.67 -7.37
CA GLU A 81 -15.59 4.72 -8.34
C GLU A 81 -14.30 4.47 -9.13
N GLU A 82 -14.30 4.89 -10.38
CA GLU A 82 -13.15 4.79 -11.28
C GLU A 82 -12.43 6.13 -11.33
N VAL A 83 -11.16 6.15 -10.93
CA VAL A 83 -10.37 7.38 -10.76
C VAL A 83 -9.13 7.33 -11.63
N LEU A 84 -8.86 8.41 -12.38
CA LEU A 84 -7.55 8.59 -13.00
C LEU A 84 -6.56 8.96 -11.90
N GLY A 85 -5.72 8.00 -11.49
CA GLY A 85 -4.81 8.13 -10.37
C GLY A 85 -3.34 8.16 -10.78
N GLN A 86 -2.52 8.75 -9.91
CA GLN A 86 -1.07 8.76 -10.04
C GLN A 86 -0.52 7.40 -9.64
N LEU A 87 0.14 6.69 -10.57
CA LEU A 87 0.78 5.39 -10.30
C LEU A 87 2.25 5.54 -9.88
N ALA A 88 2.95 6.44 -10.55
CA ALA A 88 4.35 6.75 -10.29
C ALA A 88 4.62 8.16 -10.80
N ASP A 89 5.82 8.70 -10.55
CA ASP A 89 6.18 10.02 -11.07
C ASP A 89 6.01 10.10 -12.59
N GLY A 90 5.12 10.98 -13.03
CA GLY A 90 4.75 11.17 -14.43
C GLY A 90 3.97 10.01 -15.07
N THR A 91 3.46 9.03 -14.31
CA THR A 91 2.71 7.88 -14.81
C THR A 91 1.33 7.84 -14.17
N VAL A 92 0.28 7.76 -14.98
CA VAL A 92 -1.10 7.69 -14.51
C VAL A 92 -1.82 6.50 -15.13
N MET A 93 -2.81 5.97 -14.38
CA MET A 93 -3.72 4.93 -14.88
C MET A 93 -5.12 5.12 -14.30
N THR A 94 -6.10 4.47 -14.89
CA THR A 94 -7.43 4.37 -14.28
C THR A 94 -7.36 3.34 -13.15
N TYR A 95 -7.74 3.73 -11.94
CA TYR A 95 -7.93 2.84 -10.80
C TYR A 95 -9.42 2.55 -10.60
N PHE A 96 -9.71 1.38 -10.07
CA PHE A 96 -11.01 1.08 -9.48
C PHE A 96 -10.83 1.17 -7.96
N THR A 97 -11.64 1.99 -7.31
CA THR A 97 -11.42 2.32 -5.89
C THR A 97 -12.67 2.09 -5.05
N PHE A 98 -12.47 1.95 -3.76
CA PHE A 98 -13.50 2.19 -2.76
C PHE A 98 -13.22 3.55 -2.10
N ASN A 99 -14.16 4.48 -2.24
CA ASN A 99 -14.07 5.85 -1.73
C ASN A 99 -12.83 6.63 -2.23
N GLY A 100 -12.46 6.46 -3.51
CA GLY A 100 -11.43 7.26 -4.19
C GLY A 100 -9.98 6.93 -3.85
N THR A 101 -9.71 5.97 -2.99
CA THR A 101 -8.34 5.65 -2.54
C THR A 101 -8.00 4.17 -2.65
N VAL A 102 -6.70 3.87 -2.65
CA VAL A 102 -6.14 2.52 -2.57
C VAL A 102 -5.17 2.45 -1.39
N PRO A 103 -5.37 1.52 -0.46
CA PRO A 103 -6.56 0.67 -0.32
C PRO A 103 -7.82 1.47 -0.03
N GLY A 104 -8.98 0.81 -0.10
CA GLY A 104 -10.24 1.35 0.41
C GLY A 104 -10.18 1.61 1.92
N PRO A 105 -11.21 2.26 2.52
CA PRO A 105 -11.23 2.58 3.95
C PRO A 105 -11.00 1.36 4.84
N MET A 106 -10.20 1.50 5.89
CA MET A 106 -10.15 0.50 6.93
C MET A 106 -11.46 0.54 7.74
N ILE A 107 -12.05 -0.63 7.95
CA ILE A 107 -13.29 -0.77 8.74
C ILE A 107 -12.92 -1.38 10.10
N ARG A 108 -13.50 -0.86 11.19
CA ARG A 108 -13.26 -1.35 12.54
C ARG A 108 -14.57 -1.61 13.26
N ALA A 109 -14.75 -2.83 13.72
CA ALA A 109 -15.90 -3.28 14.45
C ALA A 109 -15.46 -4.31 15.50
N ARG A 110 -16.38 -4.82 16.32
CA ARG A 110 -16.07 -5.89 17.28
C ARG A 110 -16.97 -7.11 17.06
N VAL A 111 -16.55 -8.22 17.62
CA VAL A 111 -17.36 -9.44 17.62
C VAL A 111 -18.75 -9.18 18.22
N GLY A 112 -19.79 -9.71 17.56
CA GLY A 112 -21.18 -9.51 17.94
C GLY A 112 -21.85 -8.28 17.30
N ASP A 113 -21.12 -7.35 16.70
CA ASP A 113 -21.70 -6.23 15.94
C ASP A 113 -22.47 -6.74 14.71
N THR A 114 -23.44 -5.95 14.29
CA THR A 114 -24.09 -6.10 12.98
C THR A 114 -23.53 -5.02 12.05
N ILE A 115 -22.81 -5.43 11.02
CA ILE A 115 -22.29 -4.53 10.01
C ILE A 115 -23.36 -4.31 8.97
N VAL A 116 -23.78 -3.06 8.79
CA VAL A 116 -24.70 -2.64 7.73
C VAL A 116 -23.90 -1.91 6.69
N VAL A 117 -23.86 -2.44 5.48
CA VAL A 117 -23.07 -1.89 4.37
C VAL A 117 -24.01 -1.20 3.40
N ASN A 118 -23.87 0.11 3.29
CA ASN A 118 -24.48 0.92 2.25
C ASN A 118 -23.48 1.03 1.11
N PHE A 119 -23.77 0.38 0.00
CA PHE A 119 -22.86 0.32 -1.13
C PHE A 119 -23.51 0.91 -2.36
N ARG A 120 -22.78 1.77 -3.07
CA ARG A 120 -23.21 2.30 -4.37
C ARG A 120 -22.07 2.25 -5.39
N ASN A 121 -22.42 2.08 -6.63
CA ASN A 121 -21.52 2.21 -7.76
C ASN A 121 -21.78 3.56 -8.42
N GLU A 122 -20.76 4.42 -8.51
CA GLU A 122 -20.89 5.76 -9.08
C GLU A 122 -21.43 5.71 -10.51
N VAL A 123 -22.29 6.68 -10.84
CA VAL A 123 -22.91 6.78 -12.18
C VAL A 123 -21.87 6.99 -13.29
N SER A 124 -20.71 7.51 -12.96
CA SER A 124 -19.57 7.72 -13.88
C SER A 124 -18.73 6.46 -14.12
N SER A 125 -18.90 5.42 -13.33
CA SER A 125 -18.21 4.14 -13.52
C SER A 125 -18.60 3.52 -14.86
N GLN A 126 -17.69 2.75 -15.44
CA GLN A 126 -17.92 2.03 -16.69
C GLN A 126 -18.17 0.54 -16.46
N PHE A 127 -17.80 0.04 -15.28
CA PHE A 127 -17.91 -1.37 -14.92
C PHE A 127 -18.89 -1.59 -13.77
N PRO A 128 -19.52 -2.77 -13.71
CA PRO A 128 -20.18 -3.21 -12.49
C PRO A 128 -19.15 -3.50 -11.41
N HIS A 129 -19.53 -3.26 -10.15
CA HIS A 129 -18.70 -3.53 -8.97
C HIS A 129 -19.50 -4.22 -7.88
N SER A 130 -18.80 -4.92 -6.98
CA SER A 130 -19.42 -5.64 -5.86
C SER A 130 -18.50 -5.65 -4.65
N LEU A 131 -18.94 -6.31 -3.57
CA LEU A 131 -18.19 -6.45 -2.32
C LEU A 131 -18.21 -7.89 -1.83
N ASP A 132 -17.02 -8.42 -1.52
CA ASP A 132 -16.80 -9.64 -0.76
C ASP A 132 -16.02 -9.29 0.50
N PHE A 133 -16.61 -9.57 1.67
CA PHE A 133 -15.95 -9.42 2.95
C PHE A 133 -15.51 -10.79 3.47
N HIS A 134 -14.21 -11.04 3.59
CA HIS A 134 -13.71 -12.27 4.22
C HIS A 134 -14.14 -12.42 5.69
N ALA A 135 -14.58 -11.33 6.34
CA ALA A 135 -15.15 -11.33 7.67
C ALA A 135 -16.61 -11.85 7.73
N ALA A 136 -17.30 -11.89 6.58
CA ALA A 136 -18.70 -12.27 6.50
C ALA A 136 -18.86 -13.77 6.30
N THR A 137 -19.58 -14.43 7.21
CA THR A 137 -19.93 -15.83 7.05
C THR A 137 -21.21 -15.95 6.23
N GLY A 138 -21.07 -16.35 4.97
CA GLY A 138 -22.20 -16.50 4.04
C GLY A 138 -21.72 -16.62 2.59
N PRO A 139 -22.56 -17.13 1.66
CA PRO A 139 -22.17 -17.28 0.26
C PRO A 139 -21.73 -15.96 -0.37
N GLY A 140 -20.50 -15.94 -0.91
CA GLY A 140 -19.93 -14.79 -1.59
C GLY A 140 -19.64 -13.57 -0.70
N GLY A 141 -19.59 -13.73 0.63
CA GLY A 141 -19.17 -12.67 1.56
C GLY A 141 -19.90 -11.32 1.42
N GLY A 142 -21.07 -11.29 0.79
CA GLY A 142 -21.85 -10.09 0.43
C GLY A 142 -22.01 -9.87 -1.08
N ALA A 143 -21.18 -10.48 -1.92
CA ALA A 143 -21.20 -10.27 -3.37
C ALA A 143 -22.55 -10.61 -4.02
N VAL A 144 -23.28 -11.58 -3.46
CA VAL A 144 -24.62 -11.95 -3.95
C VAL A 144 -25.66 -10.83 -3.80
N PHE A 145 -25.39 -9.82 -2.97
CA PHE A 145 -26.29 -8.69 -2.68
C PHE A 145 -25.77 -7.38 -3.31
N SER A 146 -24.55 -7.34 -3.80
CA SER A 146 -23.85 -6.09 -4.09
C SER A 146 -23.27 -5.97 -5.50
N ASN A 147 -23.65 -6.85 -6.44
CA ASN A 147 -23.20 -6.71 -7.83
C ASN A 147 -24.02 -5.63 -8.53
N LEU A 148 -23.50 -4.41 -8.53
CA LEU A 148 -24.18 -3.20 -8.97
C LEU A 148 -23.66 -2.71 -10.33
N ALA A 149 -24.57 -2.40 -11.25
CA ALA A 149 -24.25 -1.60 -12.43
C ALA A 149 -23.98 -0.13 -12.04
N PRO A 150 -23.34 0.67 -12.92
CA PRO A 150 -23.15 2.09 -12.67
C PRO A 150 -24.47 2.82 -12.33
N GLY A 151 -24.45 3.61 -11.25
CA GLY A 151 -25.60 4.35 -10.74
C GLY A 151 -26.54 3.57 -9.82
N GLU A 152 -26.28 2.29 -9.59
CA GLU A 152 -27.07 1.47 -8.66
C GLU A 152 -26.52 1.54 -7.23
N GLU A 153 -27.40 1.26 -6.25
CA GLU A 153 -27.07 1.18 -4.84
C GLU A 153 -27.78 0.01 -4.16
N THR A 154 -27.22 -0.45 -3.07
CA THR A 154 -27.82 -1.50 -2.22
C THR A 154 -27.42 -1.32 -0.77
N THR A 155 -28.19 -1.92 0.12
CA THR A 155 -27.83 -2.09 1.52
C THR A 155 -27.97 -3.56 1.88
N PHE A 156 -26.92 -4.12 2.50
CA PHE A 156 -26.94 -5.46 3.07
C PHE A 156 -26.25 -5.48 4.42
N SER A 157 -26.43 -6.55 5.16
CA SER A 157 -25.80 -6.66 6.48
C SER A 157 -25.29 -8.07 6.75
N PHE A 158 -24.26 -8.14 7.60
CA PHE A 158 -23.79 -9.39 8.16
C PHE A 158 -23.40 -9.21 9.63
N LYS A 159 -23.33 -10.31 10.36
CA LYS A 159 -22.92 -10.32 11.75
C LYS A 159 -21.43 -10.62 11.85
N ALA A 160 -20.70 -9.82 12.62
CA ALA A 160 -19.30 -10.06 12.95
C ALA A 160 -19.21 -11.22 13.96
N LEU A 161 -19.01 -12.44 13.45
CA LEU A 161 -19.03 -13.64 14.27
C LEU A 161 -17.67 -14.01 14.87
N ASN A 162 -16.59 -13.68 14.13
CA ASN A 162 -15.25 -14.10 14.48
C ASN A 162 -14.32 -12.90 14.56
N PRO A 163 -13.56 -12.72 15.66
CA PRO A 163 -12.55 -11.69 15.72
C PRO A 163 -11.39 -12.02 14.78
N GLY A 164 -10.80 -11.00 14.15
CA GLY A 164 -9.71 -11.16 13.19
C GLY A 164 -9.49 -9.91 12.35
N LEU A 165 -8.39 -9.91 11.61
CA LEU A 165 -8.11 -8.93 10.58
C LEU A 165 -8.32 -9.58 9.21
N TYR A 166 -9.24 -9.05 8.42
CA TYR A 166 -9.72 -9.66 7.19
C TYR A 166 -9.64 -8.70 6.02
N VAL A 167 -9.43 -9.25 4.81
CA VAL A 167 -9.53 -8.49 3.57
C VAL A 167 -11.00 -8.34 3.16
N TYR A 168 -11.34 -7.24 2.52
CA TYR A 168 -12.52 -7.12 1.67
C TYR A 168 -12.09 -6.65 0.27
N HIS A 169 -12.82 -7.02 -0.76
CA HIS A 169 -12.47 -6.67 -2.14
C HIS A 169 -13.68 -6.74 -3.07
N CYS A 170 -13.49 -6.24 -4.30
CA CYS A 170 -14.48 -6.43 -5.35
C CYS A 170 -14.50 -7.89 -5.83
N ALA A 171 -15.69 -8.47 -5.95
CA ALA A 171 -15.90 -9.86 -6.40
C ALA A 171 -16.59 -9.95 -7.79
N THR A 172 -16.69 -8.84 -8.50
CA THR A 172 -17.21 -8.85 -9.87
C THR A 172 -16.26 -9.58 -10.82
N PRO A 173 -16.73 -10.48 -11.69
CA PRO A 173 -15.90 -11.10 -12.71
C PRO A 173 -15.37 -10.07 -13.75
N SER A 174 -14.07 -10.09 -14.08
CA SER A 174 -12.97 -10.89 -13.57
C SER A 174 -12.47 -10.36 -12.21
N VAL A 175 -12.59 -11.13 -11.15
CA VAL A 175 -12.25 -10.70 -9.79
C VAL A 175 -10.81 -10.22 -9.70
N ALA A 176 -9.85 -10.97 -10.24
CA ALA A 176 -8.43 -10.60 -10.22
C ALA A 176 -8.15 -9.26 -10.91
N HIS A 177 -8.89 -8.92 -11.98
CA HIS A 177 -8.80 -7.62 -12.64
C HIS A 177 -9.18 -6.48 -11.70
N HIS A 178 -10.35 -6.58 -11.04
CA HIS A 178 -10.84 -5.54 -10.14
C HIS A 178 -9.92 -5.34 -8.93
N ILE A 179 -9.38 -6.43 -8.39
CA ILE A 179 -8.39 -6.36 -7.31
C ILE A 179 -7.11 -5.69 -7.80
N ALA A 180 -6.56 -6.10 -8.95
CA ALA A 180 -5.35 -5.50 -9.52
C ALA A 180 -5.51 -4.01 -9.86
N MET A 181 -6.75 -3.55 -10.09
CA MET A 181 -7.02 -2.13 -10.31
C MET A 181 -7.16 -1.33 -9.02
N GLY A 182 -7.09 -1.95 -7.82
CA GLY A 182 -7.06 -1.26 -6.53
C GLY A 182 -8.24 -1.52 -5.60
N MET A 183 -9.21 -2.37 -5.98
CA MET A 183 -10.42 -2.59 -5.18
C MET A 183 -10.24 -3.62 -4.07
N TYR A 184 -9.53 -3.24 -3.03
CA TYR A 184 -9.32 -4.02 -1.81
C TYR A 184 -9.16 -3.12 -0.59
N GLY A 185 -9.40 -3.68 0.61
CA GLY A 185 -9.19 -3.03 1.88
C GLY A 185 -9.20 -4.02 3.04
N LEU A 186 -9.07 -3.53 4.29
CA LEU A 186 -9.12 -4.35 5.49
C LEU A 186 -10.33 -4.02 6.37
N ILE A 187 -10.86 -5.05 7.01
CA ILE A 187 -11.82 -4.95 8.09
C ILE A 187 -11.26 -5.67 9.33
N LEU A 188 -11.16 -4.94 10.42
CA LEU A 188 -10.79 -5.45 11.74
C LEU A 188 -12.06 -5.76 12.54
N ILE A 189 -12.19 -7.00 12.99
CA ILE A 189 -13.20 -7.39 13.96
C ILE A 189 -12.48 -7.64 15.28
N GLU A 190 -12.56 -6.68 16.20
CA GLU A 190 -11.93 -6.81 17.51
C GLU A 190 -12.59 -7.89 18.38
N PRO A 191 -11.83 -8.58 19.24
CA PRO A 191 -12.39 -9.45 20.26
C PRO A 191 -13.20 -8.63 21.29
N GLU A 192 -13.95 -9.31 22.15
CA GLU A 192 -14.81 -8.67 23.14
C GLU A 192 -14.03 -7.79 24.12
N GLU A 193 -12.84 -8.22 24.50
CA GLU A 193 -11.90 -7.53 25.38
C GLU A 193 -11.15 -6.37 24.72
N GLY A 194 -11.30 -6.18 23.40
CA GLY A 194 -10.54 -5.22 22.62
C GLY A 194 -9.10 -5.69 22.33
N LEU A 195 -8.30 -4.80 21.73
CA LEU A 195 -6.87 -5.00 21.51
C LEU A 195 -6.06 -4.31 22.59
N PRO A 196 -4.83 -4.78 22.89
CA PRO A 196 -3.90 -4.03 23.73
C PRO A 196 -3.67 -2.62 23.21
N GLU A 197 -3.49 -1.65 24.09
CA GLU A 197 -3.15 -0.28 23.69
C GLU A 197 -1.76 -0.24 23.05
N VAL A 198 -1.61 0.63 22.04
CA VAL A 198 -0.35 0.97 21.38
C VAL A 198 -0.31 2.47 21.12
N ASP A 199 0.90 3.03 20.91
CA ASP A 199 1.07 4.47 20.70
C ASP A 199 0.70 4.89 19.27
N ARG A 200 0.95 4.02 18.28
CA ARG A 200 0.68 4.27 16.87
C ARG A 200 0.05 3.05 16.18
N GLU A 201 -0.94 3.32 15.34
CA GLU A 201 -1.52 2.32 14.46
C GLU A 201 -1.34 2.78 13.00
N PHE A 202 -0.96 1.85 12.12
CA PHE A 202 -0.81 2.10 10.68
C PHE A 202 -1.52 1.05 9.86
N TYR A 203 -2.03 1.48 8.71
CA TYR A 203 -2.72 0.67 7.72
C TYR A 203 -1.93 0.61 6.42
N VAL A 204 -1.36 -0.54 6.11
CA VAL A 204 -0.52 -0.75 4.93
C VAL A 204 -1.01 -1.96 4.15
N MET A 205 -1.25 -1.79 2.86
CA MET A 205 -1.59 -2.91 1.98
C MET A 205 -0.67 -2.98 0.76
N GLN A 206 -0.23 -4.20 0.47
CA GLN A 206 0.51 -4.52 -0.75
C GLN A 206 -0.44 -4.92 -1.87
N GLY A 207 -0.13 -4.44 -3.08
CA GLY A 207 -0.77 -4.87 -4.31
C GLY A 207 0.24 -4.94 -5.46
N GLU A 208 -0.20 -5.47 -6.60
CA GLU A 208 0.57 -5.46 -7.83
C GLU A 208 -0.29 -4.99 -9.00
N LEU A 209 0.34 -4.31 -9.96
CA LEU A 209 -0.34 -3.76 -11.13
C LEU A 209 0.30 -4.27 -12.42
N TYR A 210 -0.56 -4.52 -13.39
CA TYR A 210 -0.24 -5.15 -14.68
C TYR A 210 -0.53 -4.18 -15.79
N THR A 211 0.51 -3.53 -16.34
CA THR A 211 0.36 -2.55 -17.42
C THR A 211 0.88 -3.09 -18.74
N GLU A 212 0.23 -2.69 -19.85
CA GLU A 212 0.72 -3.03 -21.20
C GLU A 212 2.12 -2.44 -21.40
N GLU A 213 2.30 -1.20 -20.95
CA GLU A 213 3.54 -0.47 -21.02
C GLU A 213 4.54 -0.98 -19.95
N PRO A 214 5.84 -1.00 -20.25
CA PRO A 214 6.87 -1.37 -19.28
C PRO A 214 6.93 -0.42 -18.08
N PHE A 215 7.44 -0.93 -16.96
CA PHE A 215 7.75 -0.14 -15.75
C PHE A 215 8.51 1.15 -16.09
N GLY A 216 8.08 2.27 -15.51
CA GLY A 216 8.71 3.59 -15.70
C GLY A 216 8.30 4.31 -16.98
N THR A 217 7.31 3.82 -17.72
CA THR A 217 6.71 4.56 -18.84
C THR A 217 5.91 5.74 -18.31
N THR A 218 6.19 6.94 -18.83
CA THR A 218 5.45 8.16 -18.46
C THR A 218 4.19 8.36 -19.30
N GLY A 219 3.21 9.05 -18.74
CA GLY A 219 1.90 9.27 -19.33
C GLY A 219 0.87 8.25 -18.86
N TYR A 220 -0.22 8.11 -19.61
CA TYR A 220 -1.26 7.12 -19.31
C TYR A 220 -0.78 5.71 -19.69
N VAL A 221 -0.93 4.77 -18.76
CA VAL A 221 -0.64 3.35 -18.99
C VAL A 221 -1.93 2.53 -18.91
N ASN A 222 -2.01 1.48 -19.73
CA ASN A 222 -3.19 0.63 -19.87
C ASN A 222 -3.03 -0.65 -19.05
N PHE A 223 -4.13 -1.16 -18.50
CA PHE A 223 -4.12 -2.45 -17.82
C PHE A 223 -3.92 -3.60 -18.82
N SER A 224 -3.07 -4.55 -18.45
CA SER A 224 -2.80 -5.76 -19.24
C SER A 224 -3.42 -7.01 -18.61
N HIS A 225 -4.52 -7.45 -19.20
CA HIS A 225 -5.17 -8.69 -18.77
C HIS A 225 -4.27 -9.93 -19.00
N GLU A 226 -3.52 -9.92 -20.11
CA GLU A 226 -2.60 -11.01 -20.44
C GLU A 226 -1.48 -11.15 -19.39
N LYS A 227 -0.83 -10.04 -19.02
CA LYS A 227 0.22 -10.05 -17.99
C LYS A 227 -0.34 -10.46 -16.63
N MET A 228 -1.57 -10.05 -16.29
CA MET A 228 -2.22 -10.46 -15.05
C MET A 228 -2.43 -11.99 -15.01
N LEU A 229 -2.95 -12.60 -16.08
CA LEU A 229 -3.13 -14.05 -16.16
C LEU A 229 -1.81 -14.82 -16.16
N ASN A 230 -0.74 -14.22 -16.64
CA ASN A 230 0.60 -14.80 -16.66
C ASN A 230 1.44 -14.44 -15.43
N GLU A 231 0.86 -13.76 -14.43
CA GLU A 231 1.53 -13.35 -13.21
C GLU A 231 2.81 -12.52 -13.46
N GLN A 232 2.75 -11.56 -14.39
CA GLN A 232 3.87 -10.72 -14.82
C GLN A 232 3.59 -9.24 -14.55
N PRO A 233 3.56 -8.79 -13.28
CA PRO A 233 3.30 -7.40 -12.95
C PRO A 233 4.47 -6.50 -13.34
N GLU A 234 4.15 -5.28 -13.74
CA GLU A 234 5.13 -4.22 -13.96
C GLU A 234 5.42 -3.44 -12.67
N TYR A 235 4.44 -3.29 -11.80
CA TYR A 235 4.57 -2.54 -10.55
C TYR A 235 4.16 -3.41 -9.36
N PHE A 236 4.86 -3.21 -8.24
CA PHE A 236 4.44 -3.63 -6.92
C PHE A 236 4.34 -2.39 -6.03
N VAL A 237 3.30 -2.30 -5.22
CA VAL A 237 3.00 -1.05 -4.52
C VAL A 237 2.57 -1.30 -3.07
N PHE A 238 2.92 -0.36 -2.19
CA PHE A 238 2.19 -0.15 -0.94
C PHE A 238 1.20 0.99 -1.15
N ASN A 239 -0.01 0.82 -0.65
CA ASN A 239 -1.09 1.79 -0.69
C ASN A 239 -1.33 2.42 -2.07
N GLY A 240 -1.28 1.60 -3.13
CA GLY A 240 -1.80 1.93 -4.45
C GLY A 240 -0.82 2.53 -5.45
N ALA A 241 0.28 3.18 -5.04
CA ALA A 241 1.22 3.79 -5.97
C ALA A 241 2.67 3.41 -5.70
N ALA A 242 3.50 3.43 -6.73
CA ALA A 242 4.93 3.09 -6.65
C ALA A 242 5.68 4.10 -5.77
N GLY A 243 6.31 3.63 -4.70
CA GLY A 243 7.03 4.47 -3.76
C GLY A 243 6.14 5.40 -2.92
N ALA A 244 4.83 5.21 -2.90
CA ALA A 244 3.88 6.08 -2.20
C ALA A 244 4.30 6.40 -0.76
N LEU A 245 4.63 5.37 0.00
CA LEU A 245 5.02 5.50 1.41
C LEU A 245 6.48 5.95 1.60
N THR A 246 7.18 6.37 0.55
CA THR A 246 8.51 7.00 0.66
C THR A 246 8.45 8.52 0.61
N SER A 247 7.30 9.10 0.27
CA SER A 247 7.09 10.55 0.27
C SER A 247 7.00 11.10 1.69
N ASP A 248 7.33 12.37 1.87
CA ASP A 248 7.17 13.03 3.17
C ASP A 248 5.71 13.09 3.65
N GLU A 249 4.76 13.07 2.71
CA GLU A 249 3.33 13.14 2.95
C GLU A 249 2.76 11.85 3.52
N HIS A 250 3.22 10.68 3.01
CA HIS A 250 2.66 9.37 3.32
C HIS A 250 3.60 8.43 4.09
N ALA A 251 4.84 8.87 4.39
CA ALA A 251 5.75 8.06 5.21
C ALA A 251 5.20 7.89 6.64
N LEU A 252 5.40 6.71 7.21
CA LEU A 252 5.05 6.44 8.59
C LEU A 252 5.96 7.25 9.54
N ARG A 253 5.42 7.73 10.65
CA ARG A 253 6.16 8.53 11.63
C ARG A 253 5.85 8.10 13.05
N ALA A 254 6.90 7.98 13.87
CA ALA A 254 6.83 7.59 15.27
C ALA A 254 7.91 8.29 16.09
N GLU A 255 7.75 8.26 17.41
CA GLU A 255 8.76 8.68 18.37
C GLU A 255 9.53 7.47 18.91
N LEU A 256 10.75 7.70 19.38
CA LEU A 256 11.53 6.70 20.08
C LEU A 256 10.78 6.20 21.32
N GLY A 257 10.59 4.90 21.42
CA GLY A 257 9.86 4.25 22.51
C GLY A 257 8.40 3.97 22.21
N ASP A 258 7.86 4.52 21.11
CA ASP A 258 6.48 4.20 20.69
C ASP A 258 6.34 2.70 20.40
N THR A 259 5.24 2.14 20.85
CA THR A 259 4.75 0.83 20.42
C THR A 259 3.91 1.02 19.15
N ILE A 260 4.35 0.41 18.08
CA ILE A 260 3.70 0.49 16.76
C ILE A 260 2.90 -0.77 16.49
N ARG A 261 1.70 -0.59 15.95
CA ARG A 261 0.89 -1.66 15.34
C ARG A 261 0.70 -1.37 13.86
N ILE A 262 1.04 -2.34 13.02
CA ILE A 262 0.77 -2.29 11.57
C ILE A 262 -0.31 -3.32 11.24
N PHE A 263 -1.45 -2.86 10.74
CA PHE A 263 -2.45 -3.68 10.07
C PHE A 263 -2.00 -3.86 8.63
N PHE A 264 -1.37 -5.00 8.37
CA PHE A 264 -0.78 -5.30 7.06
C PHE A 264 -1.65 -6.27 6.28
N GLY A 265 -1.97 -5.94 5.03
CA GLY A 265 -2.74 -6.78 4.14
C GLY A 265 -2.11 -6.93 2.76
N VAL A 266 -2.47 -8.00 2.06
CA VAL A 266 -2.10 -8.23 0.66
C VAL A 266 -3.38 -8.33 -0.17
N GLY A 267 -3.67 -7.29 -0.97
CA GLY A 267 -4.75 -7.34 -1.95
C GLY A 267 -4.42 -8.37 -3.05
N GLY A 268 -3.21 -8.39 -3.50
CA GLY A 268 -2.75 -9.27 -4.56
C GLY A 268 -3.07 -8.69 -5.93
N PRO A 269 -3.62 -9.45 -6.87
CA PRO A 269 -4.35 -10.72 -6.68
C PRO A 269 -3.50 -12.00 -6.64
N ASN A 270 -2.25 -11.97 -7.11
CA ASN A 270 -1.50 -13.20 -7.37
C ASN A 270 -0.32 -13.44 -6.41
N PHE A 271 0.34 -12.37 -5.94
CA PHE A 271 1.59 -12.50 -5.18
C PHE A 271 1.38 -12.41 -3.67
N ILE A 272 2.14 -13.24 -2.97
CA ILE A 272 2.31 -13.19 -1.51
C ILE A 272 3.33 -12.12 -1.13
N SER A 273 3.34 -11.69 0.14
CA SER A 273 4.35 -10.81 0.72
C SER A 273 5.21 -11.53 1.73
N SER A 274 6.51 -11.27 1.69
CA SER A 274 7.44 -11.55 2.79
C SER A 274 7.74 -10.21 3.47
N PHE A 275 6.77 -9.70 4.24
CA PHE A 275 6.83 -8.36 4.82
C PHE A 275 7.92 -8.26 5.88
N HIS A 276 8.73 -7.21 5.78
CA HIS A 276 9.84 -6.92 6.68
C HIS A 276 9.99 -5.40 6.85
N VAL A 277 10.39 -4.97 8.02
CA VAL A 277 10.87 -3.61 8.30
C VAL A 277 12.37 -3.70 8.53
N ILE A 278 13.16 -3.18 7.58
CA ILE A 278 14.63 -3.25 7.67
C ILE A 278 15.09 -2.43 8.87
N GLY A 279 15.75 -3.12 9.80
CA GLY A 279 16.23 -2.54 11.05
C GLY A 279 15.38 -2.90 12.27
N GLU A 280 14.24 -3.59 12.10
CA GLU A 280 13.38 -4.01 13.19
C GLU A 280 13.21 -5.52 13.30
N ILE A 281 12.90 -5.96 14.52
CA ILE A 281 12.43 -7.29 14.85
C ILE A 281 11.04 -7.14 15.46
N PHE A 282 10.06 -7.81 14.88
CA PHE A 282 8.68 -7.73 15.35
C PHE A 282 8.53 -8.43 16.70
N ASP A 283 8.10 -7.70 17.71
CA ASP A 283 7.83 -8.25 19.04
C ASP A 283 6.70 -9.27 19.02
N ARG A 284 5.66 -8.99 18.20
CA ARG A 284 4.50 -9.86 18.00
C ARG A 284 4.03 -9.84 16.56
N VAL A 285 3.72 -11.00 16.04
CA VAL A 285 3.05 -11.18 14.75
C VAL A 285 1.82 -12.06 14.97
N TYR A 286 0.66 -11.49 14.71
CA TYR A 286 -0.61 -12.20 14.65
C TYR A 286 -0.81 -12.69 13.21
N ASP A 287 -0.26 -13.87 12.96
CA ASP A 287 -0.19 -14.48 11.64
C ASP A 287 -1.58 -14.75 11.06
N GLN A 288 -1.73 -14.57 9.75
CA GLN A 288 -2.99 -14.75 9.01
C GLN A 288 -4.18 -13.96 9.57
N GLY A 289 -3.94 -12.84 10.25
CA GLY A 289 -4.98 -12.02 10.86
C GLY A 289 -5.67 -12.65 12.08
N SER A 290 -5.11 -13.72 12.64
CA SER A 290 -5.67 -14.44 13.78
C SER A 290 -5.30 -13.75 15.10
N ILE A 291 -6.02 -12.68 15.42
CA ILE A 291 -5.71 -11.79 16.57
C ILE A 291 -6.03 -12.38 17.94
N THR A 292 -6.73 -13.51 18.03
CA THR A 292 -7.01 -14.23 19.27
C THR A 292 -6.12 -15.44 19.50
N SER A 293 -5.27 -15.79 18.53
CA SER A 293 -4.23 -16.80 18.71
C SER A 293 -3.03 -16.22 19.43
N ASN A 294 -2.20 -17.08 20.05
CA ASN A 294 -0.92 -16.64 20.56
C ASN A 294 -0.08 -16.10 19.40
N PRO A 295 0.43 -14.85 19.46
CA PRO A 295 1.28 -14.34 18.41
C PRO A 295 2.62 -15.06 18.34
N LEU A 296 3.24 -15.06 17.18
CA LEU A 296 4.67 -15.35 17.06
C LEU A 296 5.45 -14.20 17.68
N THR A 297 6.56 -14.48 18.34
CA THR A 297 7.43 -13.47 18.96
C THR A 297 8.82 -13.46 18.35
N ASP A 298 9.47 -12.30 18.38
CA ASP A 298 10.85 -12.11 17.91
C ASP A 298 11.02 -12.50 16.42
N VAL A 299 10.08 -12.06 15.58
CA VAL A 299 10.00 -12.41 14.15
C VAL A 299 10.61 -11.32 13.28
N GLN A 300 11.53 -11.69 12.41
CA GLN A 300 12.16 -10.73 11.49
C GLN A 300 11.33 -10.42 10.24
N THR A 301 10.60 -11.39 9.73
CA THR A 301 9.86 -11.32 8.47
C THR A 301 8.62 -12.20 8.58
N THR A 302 7.46 -11.71 8.14
CA THR A 302 6.22 -12.49 8.16
C THR A 302 5.69 -12.73 6.75
N LEU A 303 5.11 -13.92 6.53
CA LEU A 303 4.53 -14.32 5.26
C LEU A 303 3.03 -14.01 5.26
N VAL A 304 2.58 -13.18 4.32
CA VAL A 304 1.17 -12.84 4.16
C VAL A 304 0.69 -13.28 2.77
N PRO A 305 -0.28 -14.20 2.69
CA PRO A 305 -0.79 -14.68 1.41
C PRO A 305 -1.60 -13.62 0.67
N ALA A 306 -1.75 -13.78 -0.65
CA ALA A 306 -2.70 -12.99 -1.42
C ALA A 306 -4.12 -13.14 -0.85
N GLY A 307 -4.84 -12.02 -0.68
CA GLY A 307 -6.15 -12.00 -0.02
C GLY A 307 -6.09 -12.26 1.49
N GLY A 308 -4.91 -12.15 2.11
CA GLY A 308 -4.70 -12.33 3.54
C GLY A 308 -4.18 -11.08 4.24
N ALA A 309 -4.05 -11.19 5.58
CA ALA A 309 -3.57 -10.11 6.42
C ALA A 309 -2.75 -10.63 7.60
N ALA A 310 -1.97 -9.76 8.23
CA ALA A 310 -1.30 -9.98 9.51
C ALA A 310 -1.34 -8.69 10.34
N MET A 311 -1.46 -8.80 11.65
CA MET A 311 -1.26 -7.68 12.56
C MET A 311 0.12 -7.82 13.20
N ILE A 312 0.91 -6.76 13.18
CA ILE A 312 2.32 -6.77 13.54
C ILE A 312 2.54 -5.69 14.60
N GLU A 313 3.24 -6.02 15.68
CA GLU A 313 3.57 -5.08 16.75
C GLU A 313 5.06 -5.11 17.05
N PHE A 314 5.64 -3.93 17.29
CA PHE A 314 7.02 -3.76 17.76
C PHE A 314 7.18 -2.40 18.44
N GLN A 315 8.19 -2.30 19.30
CA GLN A 315 8.56 -1.06 19.97
C GLN A 315 9.82 -0.48 19.33
N THR A 316 9.79 0.80 19.01
CA THR A 316 10.95 1.52 18.44
C THR A 316 12.03 1.71 19.53
N GLN A 317 13.26 1.26 19.26
CA GLN A 317 14.36 1.31 20.23
C GLN A 317 15.53 2.19 19.79
N VAL A 318 15.61 2.54 18.51
CA VAL A 318 16.67 3.37 17.94
C VAL A 318 16.02 4.38 16.98
N PRO A 319 16.41 5.68 17.04
CA PRO A 319 15.88 6.66 16.09
C PRO A 319 16.51 6.47 14.71
N GLY A 320 15.78 6.87 13.66
CA GLY A 320 16.29 6.81 12.30
C GLY A 320 15.21 6.52 11.25
N ARG A 321 15.65 6.26 10.03
CA ARG A 321 14.78 5.87 8.94
C ARG A 321 14.83 4.36 8.75
N TYR A 322 13.70 3.72 8.93
CA TYR A 322 13.47 2.30 8.66
C TYR A 322 12.78 2.13 7.32
N ILE A 323 12.96 0.98 6.67
CA ILE A 323 12.42 0.73 5.33
C ILE A 323 11.47 -0.46 5.36
N LEU A 324 10.22 -0.22 4.97
CA LEU A 324 9.23 -1.26 4.75
C LEU A 324 9.47 -1.89 3.39
N VAL A 325 9.58 -3.20 3.36
CA VAL A 325 9.79 -3.98 2.12
C VAL A 325 9.01 -5.29 2.13
N ASP A 326 8.76 -5.82 0.95
CA ASP A 326 8.65 -7.25 0.73
C ASP A 326 10.07 -7.78 0.50
N HIS A 327 10.50 -8.79 1.26
CA HIS A 327 11.88 -9.30 1.17
C HIS A 327 12.17 -10.08 -0.13
N ALA A 328 11.22 -10.18 -1.04
CA ALA A 328 11.47 -10.41 -2.46
C ALA A 328 12.00 -9.11 -3.10
N LEU A 329 13.22 -8.71 -2.75
CA LEU A 329 13.75 -7.34 -2.83
C LEU A 329 13.77 -6.73 -4.24
N SER A 330 13.72 -7.52 -5.31
CA SER A 330 13.56 -7.00 -6.67
C SER A 330 12.25 -6.21 -6.85
N ARG A 331 11.26 -6.41 -5.97
CA ARG A 331 10.00 -5.68 -5.98
C ARG A 331 10.17 -4.23 -5.51
N ALA A 332 11.17 -3.94 -4.68
CA ALA A 332 11.52 -2.57 -4.31
C ALA A 332 11.93 -1.74 -5.53
N GLU A 333 12.65 -2.35 -6.49
CA GLU A 333 12.99 -1.71 -7.77
C GLU A 333 11.79 -1.53 -8.71
N ARG A 334 10.65 -2.12 -8.36
CA ARG A 334 9.36 -2.01 -9.05
C ARG A 334 8.35 -1.14 -8.28
N GLY A 335 8.81 -0.41 -7.24
CA GLY A 335 8.02 0.56 -6.50
C GLY A 335 7.53 0.13 -5.13
N LEU A 336 7.82 -1.10 -4.67
CA LEU A 336 7.37 -1.61 -3.38
C LEU A 336 8.33 -1.22 -2.26
N MET A 337 8.20 -0.01 -1.78
CA MET A 337 9.01 0.53 -0.68
C MET A 337 8.21 1.53 0.14
N GLY A 338 8.45 1.58 1.45
CA GLY A 338 7.92 2.58 2.35
C GLY A 338 8.96 2.98 3.40
N TYR A 339 8.78 4.12 4.04
CA TYR A 339 9.63 4.60 5.12
C TYR A 339 8.84 4.73 6.43
N LEU A 340 9.49 4.35 7.51
CA LEU A 340 9.12 4.71 8.86
C LEU A 340 10.23 5.59 9.43
N TYR A 341 9.90 6.82 9.79
CA TYR A 341 10.81 7.72 10.50
C TYR A 341 10.52 7.64 11.99
N VAL A 342 11.56 7.35 12.77
CA VAL A 342 11.53 7.35 14.24
C VAL A 342 12.36 8.52 14.71
N GLU A 343 11.74 9.48 15.39
CA GLU A 343 12.39 10.65 15.96
C GLU A 343 12.79 10.40 17.39
N GLY A 344 13.96 10.90 17.82
CA GLY A 344 14.45 10.74 19.18
C GLY A 344 15.95 10.93 19.32
N GLU A 345 16.46 10.70 20.54
CA GLU A 345 17.88 10.76 20.85
C GLU A 345 18.59 9.44 20.44
N GLU A 346 19.81 9.55 19.92
CA GLU A 346 20.62 8.38 19.54
C GLU A 346 20.80 7.40 20.73
N GLN A 347 20.78 6.11 20.41
CA GLN A 347 20.93 5.00 21.36
C GLN A 347 22.20 4.20 21.06
N PRO A 348 23.40 4.77 21.33
CA PRO A 348 24.67 4.16 20.92
C PRO A 348 25.00 2.86 21.64
N GLU A 349 24.34 2.57 22.74
CA GLU A 349 24.46 1.28 23.45
C GLU A 349 23.68 0.16 22.75
N ILE A 350 22.71 0.48 21.89
CA ILE A 350 21.94 -0.49 21.13
C ILE A 350 22.48 -0.59 19.70
N PHE A 351 22.72 0.56 19.07
CA PHE A 351 23.21 0.61 17.69
C PHE A 351 24.25 1.70 17.51
N ASN A 352 25.48 1.32 17.18
CA ASN A 352 26.60 2.23 17.08
C ASN A 352 27.56 1.82 15.94
N GLY A 353 28.10 2.80 15.25
CA GLY A 353 29.08 2.57 14.20
C GLY A 353 29.58 3.85 13.56
N THR A 354 30.60 3.74 12.73
CA THR A 354 31.07 4.84 11.90
C THR A 354 30.40 4.73 10.53
N LEU A 355 29.70 5.79 10.12
CA LEU A 355 29.11 5.85 8.78
C LEU A 355 30.20 5.70 7.72
N THR A 356 29.98 4.77 6.80
CA THR A 356 30.85 4.56 5.64
C THR A 356 30.25 5.18 4.38
N HIS A 357 31.11 5.55 3.42
CA HIS A 357 30.62 6.03 2.14
C HIS A 357 29.89 4.91 1.39
N GLY A 358 28.66 5.18 0.95
CA GLY A 358 27.87 4.24 0.16
C GLY A 358 26.94 3.33 0.99
N SER A 359 26.45 3.79 2.15
CA SER A 359 25.36 3.12 2.86
C SER A 359 24.12 3.07 1.96
N GLY A 360 23.86 1.92 1.37
CA GLY A 360 22.85 1.71 0.33
C GLY A 360 21.41 1.53 0.85
N HIS A 361 21.10 2.07 2.03
CA HIS A 361 19.73 2.00 2.58
C HIS A 361 19.30 3.33 3.14
#